data_022c7cd6c4b9b4520512c006ba37e26c
#
_entry.id   022c7cd6c4b9b4520512c006ba37e26c
#
_cell.length_a   1.000
_cell.length_b   1.000
_cell.length_c   1.000
_cell.angle_alpha   90.00
_cell.angle_beta   90.00
_cell.angle_gamma   90.00
#
_symmetry.space_group_name_H-M   'P 1'
#
loop_
_entity.id
_entity.type
_entity.pdbx_description
1 polymer ?
#
loop_
_entity_poly.entity_id
_entity_poly.type
_entity_poly.pdbx_seq_one_letter_code
_entity_poly.pdbx_strand_id
1 'polypeptide(L)'
;MDGIGFRKADELAARIGIHTDSDFRIRSGILYTLLQASGEGHMYLPGSVLIRRAAALLDLPQEAIADQLPNLSMDKKMVIKKNGEDTICYAFSYYYAELACARMLVELNQTMLPEGELLPAQEEAILKRVDQIQQQEGLMLDELQRKAVLESVRNSILILTGGPGTGKTTTINTIIRYFEGEGLDLYLAAPTGRAAKRMTEATGYEARTIHRMLELSGAMPESGKKASFERNEDNPLEADVIIVDEMSMVDIHLFQSLLKAVSPGTRLILVGDVNQLPSVGPGQVLADLIASEVFPVVCLQKIFRQAQESDIVVNAHRINKGEQIALTNKSRDFFFLERNSVPVIYKHMVQLIGEMLPKYVKASPFDIQVLTPMRKGSLGVETLNGVLQSCLNPPSEGKKEVQLGDTLFREGDKVMQIKNNYQLEWEVVSRYGIPIDKGVGIFNGDMGIIREIDEYAQTVLVEYDEQRRVTYTYPQMEEVELAYAITIHKSQGSEYPAVIMPLLGGSRLLFNRNLLYTGVTRARGCVTILGSRKVVQEMIANESENRRYTSLDVRIRELKGEA
;
A
#
# COMPACT_ATOMS: atom_id res chain seq x y z
N MET A 1 -0.75 24.04 -12.59
CA MET A 1 0.71 24.04 -12.80
C MET A 1 1.27 22.92 -11.93
N ASP A 2 1.50 21.80 -12.53
CA ASP A 2 2.09 20.65 -11.82
C ASP A 2 3.55 20.99 -11.48
N GLY A 3 3.96 20.73 -10.22
CA GLY A 3 5.33 20.95 -9.74
C GLY A 3 5.61 22.30 -9.01
N ILE A 4 4.67 23.24 -8.97
CA ILE A 4 4.84 24.49 -8.21
C ILE A 4 3.91 24.45 -6.99
N GLY A 5 4.49 24.48 -5.78
CA GLY A 5 3.70 24.55 -4.54
C GLY A 5 2.88 25.85 -4.46
N PHE A 6 1.70 25.79 -3.82
CA PHE A 6 0.74 26.90 -3.74
C PHE A 6 1.37 28.23 -3.31
N ARG A 7 2.25 28.23 -2.30
CA ARG A 7 2.92 29.46 -1.82
C ARG A 7 3.73 30.14 -2.90
N LYS A 8 4.50 29.38 -3.70
CA LYS A 8 5.29 29.95 -4.82
C LYS A 8 4.38 30.47 -5.93
N ALA A 9 3.29 29.76 -6.23
CA ALA A 9 2.30 30.21 -7.20
C ALA A 9 1.57 31.49 -6.71
N ASP A 10 1.27 31.56 -5.43
CA ASP A 10 0.62 32.70 -4.78
C ASP A 10 1.53 33.94 -4.77
N GLU A 11 2.83 33.78 -4.46
CA GLU A 11 3.83 34.85 -4.58
C GLU A 11 3.98 35.37 -6.01
N LEU A 12 3.95 34.50 -7.01
CA LEU A 12 3.96 34.87 -8.41
C LEU A 12 2.67 35.63 -8.79
N ALA A 13 1.52 35.16 -8.33
CA ALA A 13 0.23 35.83 -8.56
C ALA A 13 0.20 37.23 -7.96
N ALA A 14 0.73 37.42 -6.77
CA ALA A 14 0.86 38.75 -6.14
C ALA A 14 1.75 39.69 -6.95
N ARG A 15 2.84 39.20 -7.54
CA ARG A 15 3.75 40.01 -8.40
C ARG A 15 3.11 40.45 -9.71
N ILE A 16 2.14 39.71 -10.23
CA ILE A 16 1.40 40.07 -11.45
C ILE A 16 0.10 40.84 -11.17
N GLY A 17 -0.12 41.27 -9.91
CA GLY A 17 -1.21 42.15 -9.51
C GLY A 17 -2.50 41.49 -9.11
N ILE A 18 -2.50 40.19 -8.79
CA ILE A 18 -3.66 39.51 -8.19
C ILE A 18 -3.70 39.88 -6.70
N HIS A 19 -4.79 40.56 -6.28
CA HIS A 19 -4.97 40.98 -4.90
C HIS A 19 -5.11 39.76 -3.95
N THR A 20 -4.62 39.93 -2.73
CA THR A 20 -4.61 38.85 -1.69
C THR A 20 -5.99 38.42 -1.26
N ASP A 21 -7.01 39.25 -1.43
CA ASP A 21 -8.42 39.03 -1.12
C ASP A 21 -9.28 38.69 -2.34
N SER A 22 -8.66 38.45 -3.51
CA SER A 22 -9.42 38.13 -4.72
C SER A 22 -10.14 36.79 -4.61
N ASP A 23 -11.39 36.72 -5.06
CA ASP A 23 -12.21 35.53 -5.08
C ASP A 23 -11.50 34.34 -5.76
N PHE A 24 -10.75 34.58 -6.82
CA PHE A 24 -9.98 33.55 -7.52
C PHE A 24 -8.90 32.92 -6.65
N ARG A 25 -8.18 33.77 -5.90
CA ARG A 25 -7.15 33.29 -4.97
C ARG A 25 -7.79 32.46 -3.84
N ILE A 26 -8.88 32.95 -3.24
CA ILE A 26 -9.59 32.27 -2.17
C ILE A 26 -10.11 30.92 -2.65
N ARG A 27 -10.81 30.87 -3.79
CA ARG A 27 -11.34 29.63 -4.37
C ARG A 27 -10.23 28.63 -4.71
N SER A 28 -9.12 29.10 -5.28
CA SER A 28 -7.95 28.27 -5.58
C SER A 28 -7.32 27.70 -4.31
N GLY A 29 -7.21 28.51 -3.24
CA GLY A 29 -6.69 28.07 -1.94
C GLY A 29 -7.58 27.03 -1.26
N ILE A 30 -8.91 27.18 -1.34
CA ILE A 30 -9.87 26.19 -0.82
C ILE A 30 -9.69 24.84 -1.55
N LEU A 31 -9.65 24.85 -2.88
CA LEU A 31 -9.46 23.63 -3.67
C LEU A 31 -8.09 22.99 -3.41
N TYR A 32 -7.05 23.80 -3.26
CA TYR A 32 -5.72 23.32 -2.90
C TYR A 32 -5.71 22.67 -1.51
N THR A 33 -6.44 23.24 -0.55
CA THR A 33 -6.59 22.65 0.81
C THR A 33 -7.25 21.27 0.75
N LEU A 34 -8.27 21.10 -0.09
CA LEU A 34 -8.89 19.79 -0.33
C LEU A 34 -7.92 18.81 -1.01
N LEU A 35 -7.11 19.29 -1.95
CA LEU A 35 -6.09 18.48 -2.61
C LEU A 35 -4.98 18.04 -1.64
N GLN A 36 -4.54 18.93 -0.74
CA GLN A 36 -3.61 18.56 0.33
C GLN A 36 -4.21 17.50 1.25
N ALA A 37 -5.47 17.67 1.64
CA ALA A 37 -6.18 16.70 2.46
C ALA A 37 -6.27 15.31 1.79
N SER A 38 -6.43 15.26 0.47
CA SER A 38 -6.40 13.99 -0.26
C SER A 38 -5.02 13.32 -0.24
N GLY A 39 -3.94 14.09 -0.24
CA GLY A 39 -2.58 13.58 0.00
C GLY A 39 -2.37 13.03 1.42
N GLU A 40 -3.21 13.44 2.38
CA GLU A 40 -3.29 12.88 3.74
C GLU A 40 -4.23 11.65 3.81
N GLY A 41 -4.85 11.27 2.70
CA GLY A 41 -5.77 10.14 2.59
C GLY A 41 -7.25 10.48 2.75
N HIS A 42 -7.61 11.74 2.99
CA HIS A 42 -9.00 12.16 3.13
C HIS A 42 -9.72 12.24 1.78
N MET A 43 -10.98 11.83 1.74
CA MET A 43 -11.87 12.03 0.60
C MET A 43 -12.60 13.36 0.66
N TYR A 44 -12.89 13.83 1.87
CA TYR A 44 -13.52 15.13 2.14
C TYR A 44 -12.92 15.77 3.39
N LEU A 45 -13.27 17.00 3.63
CA LEU A 45 -13.07 17.65 4.93
C LEU A 45 -14.43 18.10 5.49
N PRO A 46 -14.63 18.03 6.83
CA PRO A 46 -15.70 18.79 7.50
C PRO A 46 -15.55 20.27 7.18
N GLY A 47 -16.67 20.97 6.97
CA GLY A 47 -16.67 22.39 6.59
C GLY A 47 -15.90 23.26 7.57
N SER A 48 -16.09 23.04 8.86
CA SER A 48 -15.35 23.73 9.93
C SER A 48 -13.84 23.52 9.86
N VAL A 49 -13.39 22.31 9.48
CA VAL A 49 -11.97 21.99 9.30
C VAL A 49 -11.41 22.61 8.03
N LEU A 50 -12.17 22.54 6.93
CA LEU A 50 -11.78 23.14 5.64
C LEU A 50 -11.60 24.64 5.77
N ILE A 51 -12.58 25.33 6.35
CA ILE A 51 -12.55 26.80 6.55
C ILE A 51 -11.31 27.18 7.37
N ARG A 52 -11.07 26.51 8.51
CA ARG A 52 -9.92 26.79 9.36
C ARG A 52 -8.58 26.55 8.64
N ARG A 53 -8.42 25.44 7.91
CA ARG A 53 -7.19 25.11 7.18
C ARG A 53 -6.95 26.09 6.03
N ALA A 54 -7.98 26.45 5.26
CA ALA A 54 -7.88 27.39 4.16
C ALA A 54 -7.61 28.82 4.65
N ALA A 55 -8.24 29.25 5.73
CA ALA A 55 -7.97 30.54 6.38
C ALA A 55 -6.50 30.65 6.82
N ALA A 56 -5.94 29.60 7.44
CA ALA A 56 -4.53 29.55 7.83
C ALA A 56 -3.57 29.50 6.62
N LEU A 57 -3.96 28.86 5.52
CA LEU A 57 -3.15 28.79 4.30
C LEU A 57 -3.06 30.15 3.61
N LEU A 58 -4.19 30.87 3.55
CA LEU A 58 -4.36 32.11 2.80
C LEU A 58 -4.08 33.37 3.63
N ASP A 59 -3.97 33.21 4.95
CA ASP A 59 -3.86 34.31 5.92
C ASP A 59 -5.07 35.27 5.82
N LEU A 60 -6.28 34.71 5.84
CA LEU A 60 -7.54 35.42 5.72
C LEU A 60 -8.52 35.03 6.86
N PRO A 61 -9.50 35.91 7.17
CA PRO A 61 -10.59 35.57 8.09
C PRO A 61 -11.41 34.37 7.61
N GLN A 62 -11.94 33.60 8.55
CA GLN A 62 -12.74 32.40 8.24
C GLN A 62 -14.02 32.73 7.46
N GLU A 63 -14.61 33.87 7.72
CA GLU A 63 -15.80 34.39 7.04
C GLU A 63 -15.57 34.52 5.54
N ALA A 64 -14.43 35.10 5.15
CA ALA A 64 -14.08 35.26 3.73
C ALA A 64 -13.95 33.90 2.99
N ILE A 65 -13.52 32.86 3.71
CA ILE A 65 -13.47 31.50 3.16
C ILE A 65 -14.87 30.91 3.07
N ALA A 66 -15.67 31.04 4.12
CA ALA A 66 -17.03 30.50 4.19
C ALA A 66 -17.92 31.07 3.06
N ASP A 67 -17.81 32.35 2.76
CA ASP A 67 -18.58 33.03 1.72
C ASP A 67 -18.29 32.49 0.28
N GLN A 68 -17.13 31.86 0.06
CA GLN A 68 -16.77 31.30 -1.25
C GLN A 68 -17.19 29.83 -1.42
N LEU A 69 -17.56 29.12 -0.37
CA LEU A 69 -17.97 27.71 -0.49
C LEU A 69 -19.20 27.49 -1.38
N PRO A 70 -20.30 28.27 -1.23
CA PRO A 70 -21.46 28.16 -2.11
C PRO A 70 -21.10 28.39 -3.59
N ASN A 71 -20.24 29.37 -3.88
CA ASN A 71 -19.80 29.70 -5.23
C ASN A 71 -19.06 28.53 -5.87
N LEU A 72 -18.13 27.89 -5.14
CA LEU A 72 -17.42 26.68 -5.61
C LEU A 72 -18.35 25.51 -5.88
N SER A 73 -19.42 25.38 -5.07
CA SER A 73 -20.44 24.36 -5.29
C SER A 73 -21.27 24.64 -6.55
N MET A 74 -21.64 25.90 -6.78
CA MET A 74 -22.36 26.32 -8.02
C MET A 74 -21.51 26.11 -9.27
N ASP A 75 -20.21 26.38 -9.18
CA ASP A 75 -19.24 26.15 -10.26
C ASP A 75 -18.93 24.66 -10.50
N LYS A 76 -19.56 23.74 -9.79
CA LYS A 76 -19.32 22.28 -9.85
C LYS A 76 -17.84 21.87 -9.62
N LYS A 77 -17.12 22.66 -8.83
CA LYS A 77 -15.74 22.35 -8.43
C LYS A 77 -15.68 21.64 -7.09
N MET A 78 -16.74 21.77 -6.29
CA MET A 78 -16.88 21.19 -4.98
C MET A 78 -18.31 20.66 -4.78
N VAL A 79 -18.46 19.64 -3.94
CA VAL A 79 -19.78 19.15 -3.49
C VAL A 79 -19.87 19.35 -1.99
N ILE A 80 -20.95 20.01 -1.55
CA ILE A 80 -21.25 20.24 -0.14
C ILE A 80 -22.48 19.45 0.24
N LYS A 81 -22.38 18.64 1.29
CA LYS A 81 -23.51 17.92 1.90
C LYS A 81 -23.66 18.30 3.37
N LYS A 82 -24.89 18.28 3.89
CA LYS A 82 -25.14 18.43 5.32
C LYS A 82 -24.79 17.12 6.05
N ASN A 83 -24.18 17.25 7.23
CA ASN A 83 -23.87 16.15 8.13
C ASN A 83 -24.09 16.62 9.59
N GLY A 84 -25.31 16.46 10.08
CA GLY A 84 -25.70 17.01 11.37
C GLY A 84 -25.60 18.55 11.41
N GLU A 85 -24.83 19.07 12.36
CA GLU A 85 -24.57 20.51 12.51
C GLU A 85 -23.45 21.05 11.63
N ASP A 86 -22.60 20.18 11.04
CA ASP A 86 -21.51 20.53 10.13
C ASP A 86 -21.84 20.15 8.69
N THR A 87 -20.97 20.48 7.77
CA THR A 87 -21.05 20.13 6.35
C THR A 87 -19.88 19.23 5.97
N ILE A 88 -20.08 18.43 4.93
CA ILE A 88 -19.03 17.63 4.29
C ILE A 88 -18.67 18.28 2.96
N CYS A 89 -17.40 18.67 2.81
CA CYS A 89 -16.89 19.36 1.62
C CYS A 89 -15.94 18.46 0.85
N TYR A 90 -16.35 18.06 -0.35
CA TYR A 90 -15.55 17.26 -1.30
C TYR A 90 -15.03 18.11 -2.44
N ALA A 91 -13.83 17.83 -2.93
CA ALA A 91 -13.53 18.12 -4.32
C ALA A 91 -14.44 17.28 -5.23
N PHE A 92 -14.89 17.85 -6.33
CA PHE A 92 -15.90 17.23 -7.22
C PHE A 92 -15.52 15.82 -7.65
N SER A 93 -14.27 15.60 -8.08
CA SER A 93 -13.78 14.31 -8.54
C SER A 93 -13.86 13.20 -7.46
N TYR A 94 -13.54 13.52 -6.22
CA TYR A 94 -13.57 12.54 -5.12
C TYR A 94 -14.98 12.15 -4.71
N TYR A 95 -15.92 13.10 -4.73
CA TYR A 95 -17.33 12.79 -4.49
C TYR A 95 -17.83 11.76 -5.47
N TYR A 96 -17.59 11.98 -6.77
CA TYR A 96 -18.08 11.08 -7.81
C TYR A 96 -17.29 9.78 -7.88
N ALA A 97 -16.03 9.75 -7.45
CA ALA A 97 -15.28 8.51 -7.34
C ALA A 97 -15.90 7.55 -6.31
N GLU A 98 -16.21 8.02 -5.09
CA GLU A 98 -16.90 7.19 -4.09
C GLU A 98 -18.30 6.77 -4.57
N LEU A 99 -19.08 7.70 -5.13
CA LEU A 99 -20.41 7.41 -5.60
C LEU A 99 -20.42 6.36 -6.73
N ALA A 100 -19.47 6.46 -7.66
CA ALA A 100 -19.33 5.49 -8.74
C ALA A 100 -18.92 4.11 -8.20
N CYS A 101 -17.96 4.04 -7.28
CA CYS A 101 -17.59 2.78 -6.64
C CYS A 101 -18.77 2.14 -5.91
N ALA A 102 -19.52 2.93 -5.13
CA ALA A 102 -20.70 2.41 -4.42
C ALA A 102 -21.77 1.86 -5.38
N ARG A 103 -22.06 2.55 -6.50
CA ARG A 103 -23.00 2.09 -7.52
C ARG A 103 -22.55 0.79 -8.16
N MET A 104 -21.31 0.75 -8.68
CA MET A 104 -20.77 -0.46 -9.34
C MET A 104 -20.75 -1.67 -8.40
N LEU A 105 -20.44 -1.47 -7.12
CA LEU A 105 -20.47 -2.54 -6.12
C LEU A 105 -21.88 -3.07 -5.88
N VAL A 106 -22.87 -2.19 -5.73
CA VAL A 106 -24.27 -2.59 -5.54
C VAL A 106 -24.81 -3.29 -6.78
N GLU A 107 -24.49 -2.79 -7.97
CA GLU A 107 -24.85 -3.42 -9.25
C GLU A 107 -24.22 -4.81 -9.40
N LEU A 108 -22.91 -4.95 -9.12
CA LEU A 108 -22.21 -6.22 -9.16
C LEU A 108 -22.83 -7.23 -8.18
N ASN A 109 -23.23 -6.79 -7.00
CA ASN A 109 -23.82 -7.65 -5.98
C ASN A 109 -25.24 -8.13 -6.33
N GLN A 110 -25.96 -7.42 -7.21
CA GLN A 110 -27.31 -7.80 -7.66
C GLN A 110 -27.32 -8.84 -8.79
N THR A 111 -26.19 -9.06 -9.46
CA THR A 111 -26.12 -9.90 -10.67
C THR A 111 -26.08 -11.39 -10.40
N MET A 112 -25.82 -11.82 -9.16
CA MET A 112 -25.90 -13.23 -8.76
C MET A 112 -27.22 -13.51 -8.04
N LEU A 113 -27.74 -14.72 -8.25
CA LEU A 113 -28.96 -15.32 -7.71
C LEU A 113 -29.90 -14.37 -6.91
N PRO A 114 -31.18 -14.26 -7.26
CA PRO A 114 -32.13 -13.54 -6.42
C PRO A 114 -32.07 -14.15 -5.01
N GLU A 115 -31.63 -13.34 -4.06
CA GLU A 115 -31.61 -13.63 -2.62
C GLU A 115 -30.88 -14.93 -2.19
N GLY A 116 -29.60 -15.05 -2.51
CA GLY A 116 -28.57 -15.70 -1.68
C GLY A 116 -28.81 -17.06 -1.02
N GLU A 117 -29.92 -17.72 -1.21
CA GLU A 117 -30.19 -19.01 -0.63
C GLU A 117 -29.77 -20.14 -1.58
N LEU A 118 -28.54 -20.63 -1.36
CA LEU A 118 -28.18 -21.96 -1.85
C LEU A 118 -29.16 -22.96 -1.22
N LEU A 119 -29.71 -23.84 -2.03
CA LEU A 119 -30.45 -24.99 -1.49
C LEU A 119 -29.49 -25.80 -0.57
N PRO A 120 -29.97 -26.36 0.55
CA PRO A 120 -29.10 -27.13 1.44
C PRO A 120 -28.27 -28.22 0.74
N ALA A 121 -28.83 -28.84 -0.30
CA ALA A 121 -28.12 -29.82 -1.12
C ALA A 121 -26.95 -29.23 -1.94
N GLN A 122 -27.05 -27.98 -2.36
CA GLN A 122 -25.96 -27.28 -3.07
C GLN A 122 -24.85 -26.92 -2.09
N GLU A 123 -25.20 -26.42 -0.90
CA GLU A 123 -24.23 -26.14 0.16
C GLU A 123 -23.46 -27.39 0.57
N GLU A 124 -24.16 -28.52 0.77
CA GLU A 124 -23.54 -29.81 1.06
C GLU A 124 -22.60 -30.26 -0.05
N ALA A 125 -22.98 -30.07 -1.32
CA ALA A 125 -22.12 -30.39 -2.46
C ALA A 125 -20.84 -29.55 -2.49
N ILE A 126 -20.93 -28.25 -2.21
CA ILE A 126 -19.77 -27.36 -2.10
C ILE A 126 -18.84 -27.82 -0.97
N LEU A 127 -19.39 -28.06 0.22
CA LEU A 127 -18.60 -28.49 1.38
C LEU A 127 -17.94 -29.87 1.13
N LYS A 128 -18.63 -30.80 0.47
CA LYS A 128 -18.06 -32.08 0.05
C LYS A 128 -16.88 -31.89 -0.91
N ARG A 129 -16.98 -30.94 -1.84
CA ARG A 129 -15.87 -30.61 -2.75
C ARG A 129 -14.69 -30.00 -1.98
N VAL A 130 -14.95 -29.12 -1.01
CA VAL A 130 -13.93 -28.59 -0.11
C VAL A 130 -13.22 -29.71 0.66
N ASP A 131 -13.95 -30.71 1.17
CA ASP A 131 -13.37 -31.87 1.85
C ASP A 131 -12.48 -32.70 0.93
N GLN A 132 -12.86 -32.85 -0.34
CA GLN A 132 -11.99 -33.51 -1.33
C GLN A 132 -10.68 -32.73 -1.57
N ILE A 133 -10.77 -31.40 -1.69
CA ILE A 133 -9.58 -30.55 -1.83
C ILE A 133 -8.68 -30.66 -0.60
N GLN A 134 -9.24 -30.63 0.62
CA GLN A 134 -8.48 -30.82 1.85
C GLN A 134 -7.71 -32.16 1.85
N GLN A 135 -8.35 -33.25 1.42
CA GLN A 135 -7.72 -34.56 1.33
C GLN A 135 -6.61 -34.61 0.28
N GLN A 136 -6.82 -34.00 -0.89
CA GLN A 136 -5.84 -33.95 -1.98
C GLN A 136 -4.60 -33.15 -1.62
N GLU A 137 -4.79 -32.01 -0.97
CA GLU A 137 -3.71 -31.10 -0.58
C GLU A 137 -3.09 -31.42 0.80
N GLY A 138 -3.65 -32.39 1.53
CA GLY A 138 -3.17 -32.78 2.86
C GLY A 138 -3.30 -31.68 3.91
N LEU A 139 -4.31 -30.81 3.79
CA LEU A 139 -4.54 -29.68 4.68
C LEU A 139 -5.87 -29.82 5.45
N MET A 140 -5.98 -29.09 6.56
CA MET A 140 -7.22 -28.97 7.32
C MET A 140 -7.60 -27.50 7.45
N LEU A 141 -8.77 -27.16 6.96
CA LEU A 141 -9.37 -25.83 7.10
C LEU A 141 -10.16 -25.74 8.41
N ASP A 142 -10.12 -24.57 9.05
CA ASP A 142 -11.05 -24.27 10.13
C ASP A 142 -12.43 -23.83 9.61
N GLU A 143 -13.36 -23.62 10.53
CA GLU A 143 -14.74 -23.25 10.18
C GLU A 143 -14.81 -21.93 9.40
N LEU A 144 -14.00 -20.94 9.76
CA LEU A 144 -14.00 -19.63 9.07
C LEU A 144 -13.39 -19.74 7.67
N GLN A 145 -12.35 -20.55 7.50
CA GLN A 145 -11.77 -20.79 6.18
C GLN A 145 -12.75 -21.53 5.26
N ARG A 146 -13.44 -22.57 5.79
CA ARG A 146 -14.51 -23.27 5.06
C ARG A 146 -15.64 -22.33 4.70
N LYS A 147 -16.07 -21.47 5.64
CA LYS A 147 -17.06 -20.43 5.40
C LYS A 147 -16.62 -19.49 4.29
N ALA A 148 -15.34 -19.06 4.25
CA ALA A 148 -14.84 -18.18 3.20
C ALA A 148 -14.97 -18.82 1.80
N VAL A 149 -14.67 -20.13 1.66
CA VAL A 149 -14.89 -20.83 0.38
C VAL A 149 -16.38 -20.86 0.02
N LEU A 150 -17.24 -21.19 0.97
CA LEU A 150 -18.70 -21.22 0.73
C LEU A 150 -19.23 -19.85 0.30
N GLU A 151 -18.85 -18.78 1.03
CA GLU A 151 -19.29 -17.42 0.72
C GLU A 151 -18.73 -16.91 -0.63
N SER A 152 -17.53 -17.37 -1.04
CA SER A 152 -16.97 -17.03 -2.37
C SER A 152 -17.79 -17.63 -3.53
N VAL A 153 -18.42 -18.77 -3.30
CA VAL A 153 -19.29 -19.43 -4.29
C VAL A 153 -20.68 -18.81 -4.31
N ARG A 154 -21.19 -18.46 -3.12
CA ARG A 154 -22.55 -17.93 -2.93
C ARG A 154 -22.71 -16.50 -3.42
N ASN A 155 -21.68 -15.67 -3.30
CA ASN A 155 -21.79 -14.22 -3.50
C ASN A 155 -20.92 -13.71 -4.65
N SER A 156 -21.33 -12.60 -5.26
CA SER A 156 -20.53 -11.88 -6.25
C SER A 156 -19.33 -11.18 -5.62
N ILE A 157 -19.46 -10.74 -4.38
CA ILE A 157 -18.40 -10.03 -3.65
C ILE A 157 -18.16 -10.75 -2.33
N LEU A 158 -16.90 -11.05 -2.03
CA LEU A 158 -16.45 -11.56 -0.74
C LEU A 158 -15.30 -10.71 -0.22
N ILE A 159 -15.34 -10.34 1.05
CA ILE A 159 -14.24 -9.68 1.74
C ILE A 159 -13.62 -10.67 2.73
N LEU A 160 -12.34 -10.99 2.52
CA LEU A 160 -11.55 -11.88 3.38
C LEU A 160 -10.49 -11.08 4.10
N THR A 161 -10.57 -10.97 5.41
CA THR A 161 -9.59 -10.24 6.23
C THR A 161 -9.00 -11.12 7.33
N GLY A 162 -7.82 -10.76 7.81
CA GLY A 162 -7.15 -11.46 8.91
C GLY A 162 -5.69 -11.05 9.04
N GLY A 163 -5.15 -11.19 10.24
CA GLY A 163 -3.75 -10.88 10.54
C GLY A 163 -2.75 -11.93 10.03
N PRO A 164 -1.47 -11.80 10.36
CA PRO A 164 -0.46 -12.78 10.01
C PRO A 164 -0.74 -14.14 10.69
N GLY A 165 -0.42 -15.23 10.00
CA GLY A 165 -0.56 -16.57 10.52
C GLY A 165 -2.00 -17.10 10.65
N THR A 166 -3.00 -16.38 10.14
CA THR A 166 -4.42 -16.79 10.18
C THR A 166 -4.84 -17.67 8.98
N GLY A 167 -3.92 -17.94 8.05
CA GLY A 167 -4.17 -18.85 6.94
C GLY A 167 -4.90 -18.21 5.74
N LYS A 168 -4.79 -16.89 5.52
CA LYS A 168 -5.32 -16.23 4.32
C LYS A 168 -4.88 -16.92 3.03
N THR A 169 -3.58 -17.17 2.88
CA THR A 169 -3.02 -17.84 1.70
C THR A 169 -3.58 -19.23 1.48
N THR A 170 -3.72 -20.02 2.54
CA THR A 170 -4.34 -21.35 2.47
C THR A 170 -5.79 -21.26 2.00
N THR A 171 -6.54 -20.28 2.52
CA THR A 171 -7.93 -20.04 2.12
C THR A 171 -8.02 -19.62 0.64
N ILE A 172 -7.16 -18.70 0.19
CA ILE A 172 -7.08 -18.28 -1.22
C ILE A 172 -6.77 -19.50 -2.12
N ASN A 173 -5.78 -20.33 -1.76
CA ASN A 173 -5.44 -21.53 -2.52
C ASN A 173 -6.63 -22.49 -2.63
N THR A 174 -7.36 -22.69 -1.56
CA THR A 174 -8.55 -23.55 -1.59
C THR A 174 -9.64 -22.98 -2.48
N ILE A 175 -9.86 -21.67 -2.44
CA ILE A 175 -10.81 -20.97 -3.33
C ILE A 175 -10.39 -21.14 -4.80
N ILE A 176 -9.10 -20.95 -5.11
CA ILE A 176 -8.56 -21.13 -6.45
C ILE A 176 -8.81 -22.57 -6.92
N ARG A 177 -8.44 -23.57 -6.12
CA ARG A 177 -8.65 -25.00 -6.46
C ARG A 177 -10.11 -25.35 -6.66
N TYR A 178 -10.98 -24.74 -5.87
CA TYR A 178 -12.42 -24.93 -6.04
C TYR A 178 -12.89 -24.44 -7.42
N PHE A 179 -12.62 -23.21 -7.76
CA PHE A 179 -13.06 -22.61 -9.02
C PHE A 179 -12.36 -23.18 -10.26
N GLU A 180 -11.07 -23.53 -10.15
CA GLU A 180 -10.35 -24.29 -11.18
C GLU A 180 -11.04 -25.63 -11.47
N GLY A 181 -11.46 -26.34 -10.41
CA GLY A 181 -12.20 -27.59 -10.54
C GLY A 181 -13.60 -27.44 -11.18
N GLU A 182 -14.16 -26.24 -11.17
CA GLU A 182 -15.41 -25.89 -11.87
C GLU A 182 -15.14 -25.40 -13.30
N GLY A 183 -13.89 -25.30 -13.74
CA GLY A 183 -13.49 -24.85 -15.09
C GLY A 183 -13.66 -23.36 -15.32
N LEU A 184 -13.58 -22.54 -14.25
CA LEU A 184 -13.71 -21.09 -14.32
C LEU A 184 -12.35 -20.41 -14.51
N ASP A 185 -12.32 -19.30 -15.26
CA ASP A 185 -11.15 -18.48 -15.49
C ASP A 185 -10.89 -17.52 -14.31
N LEU A 186 -9.69 -17.66 -13.72
CA LEU A 186 -9.30 -16.89 -12.55
C LEU A 186 -8.20 -15.87 -12.88
N TYR A 187 -8.38 -14.64 -12.40
CA TYR A 187 -7.36 -13.60 -12.41
C TYR A 187 -6.94 -13.25 -10.99
N LEU A 188 -5.63 -13.24 -10.75
CA LEU A 188 -5.05 -12.89 -9.47
C LEU A 188 -4.31 -11.58 -9.58
N ALA A 189 -4.55 -10.67 -8.63
CA ALA A 189 -3.93 -9.36 -8.63
C ALA A 189 -3.52 -8.87 -7.23
N ALA A 190 -2.56 -7.95 -7.22
CA ALA A 190 -2.16 -7.22 -6.02
C ALA A 190 -1.76 -5.77 -6.40
N PRO A 191 -1.75 -4.83 -5.45
CA PRO A 191 -1.43 -3.42 -5.77
C PRO A 191 0.04 -3.18 -6.14
N THR A 192 0.96 -4.04 -5.71
CA THR A 192 2.41 -3.89 -5.97
C THR A 192 3.01 -5.12 -6.64
N GLY A 193 4.13 -4.95 -7.37
CA GLY A 193 4.84 -6.04 -8.02
C GLY A 193 5.32 -7.11 -7.03
N ARG A 194 5.81 -6.70 -5.87
CA ARG A 194 6.26 -7.63 -4.82
C ARG A 194 5.12 -8.44 -4.22
N ALA A 195 3.97 -7.80 -3.98
CA ALA A 195 2.80 -8.52 -3.49
C ALA A 195 2.27 -9.52 -4.54
N ALA A 196 2.24 -9.13 -5.82
CA ALA A 196 1.87 -10.01 -6.92
C ALA A 196 2.83 -11.20 -7.06
N LYS A 197 4.14 -10.96 -7.02
CA LYS A 197 5.14 -12.03 -7.02
C LYS A 197 4.97 -13.01 -5.86
N ARG A 198 4.80 -12.48 -4.64
CA ARG A 198 4.55 -13.31 -3.46
C ARG A 198 3.28 -14.15 -3.60
N MET A 199 2.22 -13.57 -4.17
CA MET A 199 0.98 -14.29 -4.44
C MET A 199 1.21 -15.42 -5.46
N THR A 200 1.98 -15.18 -6.52
CA THR A 200 2.37 -16.21 -7.49
C THR A 200 3.16 -17.35 -6.83
N GLU A 201 4.18 -17.01 -6.04
CA GLU A 201 5.00 -18.01 -5.31
C GLU A 201 4.17 -18.86 -4.34
N ALA A 202 3.20 -18.24 -3.68
CA ALA A 202 2.36 -18.87 -2.65
C ALA A 202 1.22 -19.71 -3.23
N THR A 203 0.70 -19.36 -4.40
CA THR A 203 -0.45 -20.02 -5.03
C THR A 203 -0.06 -20.95 -6.18
N GLY A 204 1.08 -20.72 -6.80
CA GLY A 204 1.47 -21.36 -8.05
C GLY A 204 0.76 -20.83 -9.30
N TYR A 205 -0.12 -19.83 -9.15
CA TYR A 205 -0.83 -19.15 -10.26
C TYR A 205 -0.21 -17.79 -10.54
N GLU A 206 -0.18 -17.39 -11.80
CA GLU A 206 0.33 -16.08 -12.19
C GLU A 206 -0.55 -14.96 -11.58
N ALA A 207 0.01 -14.17 -10.69
CA ALA A 207 -0.59 -12.95 -10.20
C ALA A 207 0.10 -11.73 -10.81
N ARG A 208 -0.68 -10.70 -11.11
CA ARG A 208 -0.20 -9.46 -11.73
C ARG A 208 -0.46 -8.26 -10.81
N THR A 209 0.19 -7.13 -11.07
CA THR A 209 -0.26 -5.89 -10.43
C THR A 209 -1.63 -5.50 -11.00
N ILE A 210 -2.48 -4.85 -10.18
CA ILE A 210 -3.77 -4.34 -10.67
C ILE A 210 -3.56 -3.47 -11.91
N HIS A 211 -2.55 -2.60 -11.91
CA HIS A 211 -2.20 -1.76 -13.04
C HIS A 211 -1.87 -2.55 -14.31
N ARG A 212 -1.12 -3.66 -14.18
CA ARG A 212 -0.77 -4.51 -15.32
C ARG A 212 -1.95 -5.34 -15.79
N MET A 213 -2.81 -5.77 -14.87
CA MET A 213 -4.04 -6.48 -15.20
C MET A 213 -5.02 -5.57 -15.98
N LEU A 214 -5.06 -4.28 -15.64
CA LEU A 214 -5.88 -3.29 -16.31
C LEU A 214 -5.26 -2.74 -17.60
N GLU A 215 -4.08 -3.21 -18.00
CA GLU A 215 -3.38 -2.83 -19.23
C GLU A 215 -3.26 -1.30 -19.35
N LEU A 216 -2.35 -0.71 -18.56
CA LEU A 216 -2.12 0.72 -18.65
C LEU A 216 -1.56 1.06 -20.03
N SER A 217 -2.24 1.90 -20.80
CA SER A 217 -1.80 2.29 -22.13
C SER A 217 -0.46 3.04 -22.06
N GLY A 218 0.58 2.43 -22.67
CA GLY A 218 1.93 2.99 -22.72
C GLY A 218 2.09 4.16 -23.70
N ALA A 219 1.06 4.49 -24.46
CA ALA A 219 1.09 5.62 -25.37
C ALA A 219 0.93 6.92 -24.57
N MET A 220 1.96 7.77 -24.57
CA MET A 220 1.75 9.19 -24.19
C MET A 220 0.70 9.76 -25.13
N PRO A 221 -0.43 10.27 -24.62
CA PRO A 221 -1.35 11.00 -25.46
C PRO A 221 -0.61 12.26 -25.95
N GLU A 222 -0.57 12.50 -27.24
CA GLU A 222 -0.02 13.70 -27.87
C GLU A 222 -0.64 15.03 -27.37
N SER A 223 -1.57 14.95 -26.42
CA SER A 223 -2.33 16.09 -25.90
C SER A 223 -2.63 15.96 -24.41
N GLY A 224 -1.64 15.95 -23.51
CA GLY A 224 -1.86 16.22 -22.08
C GLY A 224 -2.94 15.41 -21.34
N LYS A 225 -3.48 14.34 -21.94
CA LYS A 225 -4.43 13.44 -21.29
C LYS A 225 -3.69 12.51 -20.32
N LYS A 226 -4.26 12.29 -19.14
CA LYS A 226 -3.74 11.31 -18.17
C LYS A 226 -3.70 9.91 -18.80
N ALA A 227 -2.70 9.10 -18.45
CA ALA A 227 -2.66 7.70 -18.83
C ALA A 227 -3.99 7.02 -18.46
N SER A 228 -4.58 6.27 -19.39
CA SER A 228 -5.85 5.56 -19.19
C SER A 228 -5.60 4.06 -19.23
N PHE A 229 -6.45 3.32 -18.53
CA PHE A 229 -6.44 1.86 -18.61
C PHE A 229 -7.19 1.40 -19.86
N GLU A 230 -6.65 0.40 -20.55
CA GLU A 230 -7.30 -0.21 -21.72
C GLU A 230 -8.46 -1.11 -21.31
N ARG A 231 -8.36 -1.77 -20.14
CA ARG A 231 -9.44 -2.52 -19.51
C ARG A 231 -10.33 -1.55 -18.74
N ASN A 232 -11.59 -1.46 -19.13
CA ASN A 232 -12.59 -0.54 -18.60
C ASN A 232 -14.01 -1.04 -18.93
N GLU A 233 -15.02 -0.20 -18.78
CA GLU A 233 -16.43 -0.50 -19.04
C GLU A 233 -16.71 -0.97 -20.49
N ASP A 234 -15.97 -0.43 -21.48
CA ASP A 234 -16.10 -0.76 -22.89
C ASP A 234 -15.27 -1.99 -23.31
N ASN A 235 -14.25 -2.33 -22.52
CA ASN A 235 -13.33 -3.44 -22.74
C ASN A 235 -13.01 -4.14 -21.42
N PRO A 236 -13.98 -4.86 -20.81
CA PRO A 236 -13.80 -5.44 -19.48
C PRO A 236 -12.82 -6.63 -19.48
N LEU A 237 -12.46 -7.05 -18.27
CA LEU A 237 -11.66 -8.26 -18.05
C LEU A 237 -12.51 -9.50 -18.37
N GLU A 238 -11.92 -10.43 -19.11
CA GLU A 238 -12.51 -11.72 -19.43
C GLU A 238 -12.15 -12.74 -18.33
N ALA A 239 -12.79 -12.60 -17.16
CA ALA A 239 -12.55 -13.47 -16.02
C ALA A 239 -13.86 -13.79 -15.29
N ASP A 240 -14.02 -15.04 -14.85
CA ASP A 240 -15.14 -15.48 -14.01
C ASP A 240 -14.93 -15.12 -12.55
N VAL A 241 -13.67 -15.13 -12.11
CA VAL A 241 -13.27 -14.85 -10.73
C VAL A 241 -12.04 -13.96 -10.71
N ILE A 242 -12.11 -12.86 -9.96
CA ILE A 242 -10.98 -11.97 -9.72
C ILE A 242 -10.67 -11.98 -8.23
N ILE A 243 -9.44 -12.33 -7.87
CA ILE A 243 -8.95 -12.31 -6.48
C ILE A 243 -7.90 -11.20 -6.37
N VAL A 244 -8.14 -10.25 -5.47
CA VAL A 244 -7.23 -9.13 -5.20
C VAL A 244 -6.72 -9.21 -3.78
N ASP A 245 -5.42 -9.41 -3.61
CA ASP A 245 -4.77 -9.42 -2.29
C ASP A 245 -4.18 -8.05 -1.93
N GLU A 246 -3.82 -7.84 -0.67
CA GLU A 246 -3.29 -6.58 -0.11
C GLU A 246 -4.21 -5.37 -0.35
N MET A 247 -5.51 -5.57 -0.23
CA MET A 247 -6.53 -4.53 -0.43
C MET A 247 -6.39 -3.31 0.49
N SER A 248 -5.69 -3.42 1.62
CA SER A 248 -5.37 -2.28 2.50
C SER A 248 -4.57 -1.18 1.79
N MET A 249 -3.82 -1.53 0.73
CA MET A 249 -2.99 -0.61 -0.05
C MET A 249 -3.74 0.03 -1.24
N VAL A 250 -4.94 -0.40 -1.55
CA VAL A 250 -5.72 0.06 -2.72
C VAL A 250 -6.49 1.34 -2.36
N ASP A 251 -6.20 2.43 -3.07
CA ASP A 251 -6.93 3.69 -2.94
C ASP A 251 -8.21 3.71 -3.78
N ILE A 252 -9.02 4.75 -3.60
CA ILE A 252 -10.32 4.86 -4.27
C ILE A 252 -10.22 4.94 -5.80
N HIS A 253 -9.16 5.56 -6.34
CA HIS A 253 -9.01 5.72 -7.78
C HIS A 253 -8.62 4.41 -8.46
N LEU A 254 -7.68 3.68 -7.87
CA LEU A 254 -7.29 2.37 -8.36
C LEU A 254 -8.45 1.38 -8.24
N PHE A 255 -9.19 1.45 -7.13
CA PHE A 255 -10.38 0.63 -6.93
C PHE A 255 -11.48 0.95 -7.93
N GLN A 256 -11.74 2.23 -8.19
CA GLN A 256 -12.70 2.66 -9.22
C GLN A 256 -12.31 2.11 -10.61
N SER A 257 -11.02 2.18 -10.95
CA SER A 257 -10.53 1.68 -12.23
C SER A 257 -10.69 0.16 -12.34
N LEU A 258 -10.43 -0.57 -11.25
CA LEU A 258 -10.67 -2.01 -11.18
C LEU A 258 -12.16 -2.34 -11.41
N LEU A 259 -13.05 -1.69 -10.64
CA LEU A 259 -14.48 -1.95 -10.75
C LEU A 259 -15.04 -1.68 -12.15
N LYS A 260 -14.53 -0.67 -12.85
CA LYS A 260 -14.91 -0.37 -14.24
C LYS A 260 -14.58 -1.50 -15.24
N ALA A 261 -13.57 -2.29 -14.92
CA ALA A 261 -13.13 -3.40 -15.76
C ALA A 261 -13.76 -4.75 -15.36
N VAL A 262 -14.54 -4.80 -14.28
CA VAL A 262 -15.21 -6.03 -13.81
C VAL A 262 -16.57 -6.16 -14.48
N SER A 263 -16.81 -7.28 -15.16
CA SER A 263 -18.09 -7.57 -15.81
C SER A 263 -19.16 -8.01 -14.81
N PRO A 264 -20.45 -7.72 -15.08
CA PRO A 264 -21.55 -8.34 -14.35
C PRO A 264 -21.46 -9.88 -14.44
N GLY A 265 -21.62 -10.55 -13.30
CA GLY A 265 -21.46 -12.01 -13.19
C GLY A 265 -20.07 -12.49 -12.79
N THR A 266 -19.04 -11.64 -12.85
CA THR A 266 -17.72 -11.95 -12.31
C THR A 266 -17.75 -11.92 -10.78
N ARG A 267 -17.11 -12.90 -10.14
CA ARG A 267 -16.89 -12.92 -8.68
C ARG A 267 -15.67 -12.08 -8.31
N LEU A 268 -15.82 -11.20 -7.34
CA LEU A 268 -14.76 -10.33 -6.85
C LEU A 268 -14.41 -10.68 -5.39
N ILE A 269 -13.23 -11.25 -5.16
CA ILE A 269 -12.77 -11.65 -3.85
C ILE A 269 -11.67 -10.67 -3.43
N LEU A 270 -11.95 -9.88 -2.39
CA LEU A 270 -11.10 -8.83 -1.89
C LEU A 270 -10.42 -9.28 -0.59
N VAL A 271 -9.11 -9.45 -0.64
CA VAL A 271 -8.33 -9.98 0.48
C VAL A 271 -7.41 -8.90 1.05
N GLY A 272 -7.28 -8.84 2.37
CA GLY A 272 -6.36 -7.91 2.99
C GLY A 272 -6.35 -8.00 4.51
N ASP A 273 -5.51 -7.18 5.11
CA ASP A 273 -5.42 -7.02 6.55
C ASP A 273 -5.83 -5.59 6.92
N VAL A 274 -7.03 -5.43 7.47
CA VAL A 274 -7.60 -4.11 7.81
C VAL A 274 -6.79 -3.39 8.90
N ASN A 275 -5.97 -4.10 9.66
CA ASN A 275 -5.16 -3.56 10.75
C ASN A 275 -3.79 -3.03 10.28
N GLN A 276 -3.40 -3.31 9.03
CA GLN A 276 -2.23 -2.69 8.42
C GLN A 276 -2.49 -1.24 8.07
N LEU A 277 -1.40 -0.51 7.75
CA LEU A 277 -1.51 0.87 7.30
C LEU A 277 -2.41 0.97 6.06
N PRO A 278 -3.26 1.99 5.97
CA PRO A 278 -4.09 2.23 4.80
C PRO A 278 -3.26 2.63 3.58
N SER A 279 -3.90 2.72 2.42
CA SER A 279 -3.30 3.17 1.16
C SER A 279 -2.60 4.53 1.30
N VAL A 280 -1.59 4.80 0.50
CA VAL A 280 -0.96 6.14 0.45
C VAL A 280 -1.93 7.16 -0.16
N GLY A 281 -2.70 6.75 -1.17
CA GLY A 281 -3.73 7.57 -1.81
C GLY A 281 -5.01 7.75 -0.97
N PRO A 282 -5.98 8.53 -1.48
CA PRO A 282 -7.21 8.88 -0.77
C PRO A 282 -8.17 7.71 -0.63
N GLY A 283 -8.89 7.71 0.48
CA GLY A 283 -9.85 6.65 0.83
C GLY A 283 -9.26 5.58 1.74
N GLN A 284 -10.12 4.71 2.23
CA GLN A 284 -9.79 3.51 3.02
C GLN A 284 -10.71 2.36 2.61
N VAL A 285 -10.64 2.00 1.33
CA VAL A 285 -11.58 1.11 0.65
C VAL A 285 -11.91 -0.15 1.45
N LEU A 286 -10.91 -0.92 1.88
CA LEU A 286 -11.14 -2.17 2.62
C LEU A 286 -11.91 -1.94 3.93
N ALA A 287 -11.54 -0.91 4.69
CA ALA A 287 -12.20 -0.58 5.95
C ALA A 287 -13.65 -0.12 5.73
N ASP A 288 -13.89 0.71 4.70
CA ASP A 288 -15.23 1.19 4.38
C ASP A 288 -16.13 0.06 3.86
N LEU A 289 -15.60 -0.87 3.07
CA LEU A 289 -16.36 -2.05 2.62
C LEU A 289 -16.78 -2.93 3.80
N ILE A 290 -15.89 -3.16 4.77
CA ILE A 290 -16.20 -3.90 6.00
C ILE A 290 -17.24 -3.14 6.84
N ALA A 291 -17.05 -1.82 7.02
CA ALA A 291 -17.95 -0.97 7.80
C ALA A 291 -19.33 -0.79 7.16
N SER A 292 -19.48 -1.03 5.87
CA SER A 292 -20.78 -0.98 5.19
C SER A 292 -21.75 -2.07 5.66
N GLU A 293 -21.22 -3.21 6.10
CA GLU A 293 -21.99 -4.41 6.51
C GLU A 293 -22.91 -4.98 5.42
N VAL A 294 -22.73 -4.55 4.15
CA VAL A 294 -23.57 -4.92 3.01
C VAL A 294 -23.08 -6.19 2.33
N PHE A 295 -21.78 -6.42 2.35
CA PHE A 295 -21.15 -7.56 1.70
C PHE A 295 -20.72 -8.61 2.73
N PRO A 296 -20.65 -9.91 2.36
CA PRO A 296 -20.13 -10.94 3.25
C PRO A 296 -18.66 -10.65 3.60
N VAL A 297 -18.39 -10.61 4.89
CA VAL A 297 -17.04 -10.45 5.46
C VAL A 297 -16.67 -11.69 6.24
N VAL A 298 -15.56 -12.32 5.89
CA VAL A 298 -14.97 -13.39 6.68
C VAL A 298 -13.68 -12.89 7.32
N CYS A 299 -13.68 -12.77 8.64
CA CYS A 299 -12.53 -12.35 9.42
C CYS A 299 -11.84 -13.57 10.04
N LEU A 300 -10.69 -13.97 9.49
CA LEU A 300 -9.89 -15.08 10.01
C LEU A 300 -9.21 -14.65 11.31
N GLN A 301 -9.51 -15.36 12.40
CA GLN A 301 -9.03 -15.01 13.75
C GLN A 301 -8.08 -16.06 14.34
N LYS A 302 -8.20 -17.31 13.90
CA LYS A 302 -7.42 -18.41 14.45
C LYS A 302 -5.98 -18.36 13.97
N ILE A 303 -5.06 -18.28 14.90
CA ILE A 303 -3.63 -18.43 14.63
C ILE A 303 -3.32 -19.93 14.61
N PHE A 304 -2.80 -20.43 13.49
CA PHE A 304 -2.46 -21.85 13.38
C PHE A 304 -1.23 -22.21 14.22
N ARG A 305 -1.14 -23.49 14.64
CA ARG A 305 -0.13 -23.96 15.58
C ARG A 305 1.31 -23.62 15.19
N GLN A 306 1.67 -23.75 13.92
CA GLN A 306 3.00 -23.37 13.43
C GLN A 306 3.28 -21.87 13.60
N ALA A 307 2.27 -21.04 13.39
CA ALA A 307 2.37 -19.59 13.56
C ALA A 307 2.37 -19.16 15.04
N GLN A 308 1.79 -19.98 15.94
CA GLN A 308 1.84 -19.74 17.40
C GLN A 308 3.24 -19.92 17.99
N GLU A 309 4.13 -20.63 17.32
CA GLU A 309 5.54 -20.78 17.71
C GLU A 309 6.39 -19.56 17.37
N SER A 310 5.86 -18.63 16.56
CA SER A 310 6.50 -17.38 16.18
C SER A 310 6.06 -16.22 17.09
N ASP A 311 7.01 -15.66 17.82
CA ASP A 311 6.74 -14.46 18.64
C ASP A 311 6.47 -13.23 17.76
N ILE A 312 6.93 -13.18 16.51
CA ILE A 312 6.55 -12.15 15.54
C ILE A 312 5.04 -12.14 15.37
N VAL A 313 4.43 -13.32 15.10
CA VAL A 313 2.99 -13.44 14.90
C VAL A 313 2.23 -13.16 16.20
N VAL A 314 2.63 -13.77 17.30
CA VAL A 314 1.97 -13.59 18.60
C VAL A 314 2.02 -12.14 19.04
N ASN A 315 3.18 -11.48 18.92
CA ASN A 315 3.33 -10.09 19.27
C ASN A 315 2.58 -9.16 18.31
N ALA A 316 2.51 -9.45 17.02
CA ALA A 316 1.69 -8.69 16.08
C ALA A 316 0.21 -8.70 16.52
N HIS A 317 -0.34 -9.85 16.87
CA HIS A 317 -1.73 -9.94 17.37
C HIS A 317 -1.93 -9.22 18.71
N ARG A 318 -0.96 -9.26 19.63
CA ARG A 318 -1.01 -8.48 20.87
C ARG A 318 -0.96 -6.98 20.62
N ILE A 319 -0.03 -6.53 19.77
CA ILE A 319 0.06 -5.12 19.36
C ILE A 319 -1.28 -4.67 18.80
N ASN A 320 -1.87 -5.44 17.89
CA ASN A 320 -3.16 -5.09 17.28
C ASN A 320 -4.28 -4.91 18.31
N LYS A 321 -4.31 -5.76 19.35
CA LYS A 321 -5.26 -5.65 20.47
C LYS A 321 -4.92 -4.57 21.48
N GLY A 322 -3.79 -3.86 21.34
CA GLY A 322 -3.30 -2.90 22.33
C GLY A 322 -2.69 -3.54 23.57
N GLU A 323 -2.43 -4.83 23.53
CA GLU A 323 -1.81 -5.58 24.61
C GLU A 323 -0.30 -5.37 24.61
N GLN A 324 0.29 -5.13 25.76
CA GLN A 324 1.74 -4.97 25.88
C GLN A 324 2.46 -6.29 25.58
N ILE A 325 3.61 -6.18 24.92
CA ILE A 325 4.43 -7.31 24.53
C ILE A 325 5.62 -7.51 25.46
N ALA A 326 6.10 -8.76 25.57
CA ALA A 326 7.26 -9.08 26.39
C ALA A 326 8.57 -8.73 25.65
N LEU A 327 9.30 -7.73 26.16
CA LEU A 327 10.59 -7.28 25.61
C LEU A 327 11.76 -7.91 26.41
N THR A 328 11.82 -9.25 26.42
CA THR A 328 12.74 -10.01 27.30
C THR A 328 13.90 -10.71 26.56
N ASN A 329 13.95 -10.68 25.24
CA ASN A 329 14.94 -11.37 24.39
C ASN A 329 15.04 -12.89 24.62
N LYS A 330 13.98 -13.51 25.13
CA LYS A 330 13.86 -14.98 25.27
C LYS A 330 13.23 -15.63 24.05
N SER A 331 12.96 -14.84 23.03
CA SER A 331 12.35 -15.25 21.76
C SER A 331 13.37 -15.88 20.81
N ARG A 332 12.86 -16.62 19.81
CA ARG A 332 13.66 -17.13 18.69
C ARG A 332 13.66 -16.18 17.48
N ASP A 333 12.66 -15.31 17.35
CA ASP A 333 12.44 -14.51 16.16
C ASP A 333 12.08 -13.03 16.46
N PHE A 334 11.93 -12.65 17.74
CA PHE A 334 11.57 -11.29 18.14
C PHE A 334 12.53 -10.78 19.25
N PHE A 335 13.30 -9.75 18.93
CA PHE A 335 14.31 -9.20 19.84
C PHE A 335 14.09 -7.71 20.08
N PHE A 336 14.38 -7.28 21.31
CA PHE A 336 14.39 -5.88 21.69
C PHE A 336 15.73 -5.53 22.35
N LEU A 337 16.45 -4.59 21.78
CA LEU A 337 17.69 -4.08 22.32
C LEU A 337 17.47 -2.63 22.81
N GLU A 338 17.40 -2.45 24.11
CA GLU A 338 17.21 -1.12 24.70
C GLU A 338 18.44 -0.25 24.46
N ARG A 339 18.27 0.81 23.67
CA ARG A 339 19.33 1.74 23.26
C ARG A 339 18.76 3.16 23.25
N ASN A 340 19.33 4.02 24.08
CA ASN A 340 18.84 5.39 24.29
C ASN A 340 19.73 6.46 23.63
N SER A 341 20.66 6.05 22.79
CA SER A 341 21.61 6.95 22.12
C SER A 341 21.69 6.61 20.62
N VAL A 342 21.54 7.61 19.78
CA VAL A 342 21.57 7.46 18.32
C VAL A 342 22.90 6.85 17.82
N PRO A 343 24.10 7.28 18.26
CA PRO A 343 25.36 6.65 17.83
C PRO A 343 25.44 5.16 18.20
N VAL A 344 24.90 4.79 19.36
CA VAL A 344 24.86 3.38 19.80
C VAL A 344 23.90 2.57 18.94
N ILE A 345 22.76 3.14 18.56
CA ILE A 345 21.81 2.51 17.62
C ILE A 345 22.49 2.27 16.27
N TYR A 346 23.19 3.26 15.70
CA TYR A 346 23.91 3.11 14.44
C TYR A 346 24.92 1.95 14.50
N LYS A 347 25.76 1.93 15.54
CA LYS A 347 26.76 0.88 15.73
C LYS A 347 26.14 -0.52 15.75
N HIS A 348 25.09 -0.72 16.56
CA HIS A 348 24.44 -2.03 16.65
C HIS A 348 23.69 -2.40 15.37
N MET A 349 23.07 -1.44 14.71
CA MET A 349 22.38 -1.66 13.45
C MET A 349 23.35 -2.16 12.36
N VAL A 350 24.49 -1.52 12.21
CA VAL A 350 25.56 -1.93 11.28
C VAL A 350 26.07 -3.34 11.62
N GLN A 351 26.29 -3.65 12.89
CA GLN A 351 26.70 -4.97 13.35
C GLN A 351 25.64 -6.05 13.03
N LEU A 352 24.37 -5.74 13.28
CA LEU A 352 23.26 -6.65 13.01
C LEU A 352 23.17 -6.98 11.51
N ILE A 353 23.26 -5.97 10.63
CA ILE A 353 23.15 -6.15 9.18
C ILE A 353 24.40 -6.83 8.62
N GLY A 354 25.58 -6.42 9.03
CA GLY A 354 26.84 -6.89 8.44
C GLY A 354 27.23 -8.31 8.87
N GLU A 355 26.94 -8.68 10.13
CA GLU A 355 27.52 -9.89 10.71
C GLU A 355 26.51 -10.86 11.33
N MET A 356 25.54 -10.36 12.10
CA MET A 356 24.73 -11.21 12.97
C MET A 356 23.50 -11.79 12.26
N LEU A 357 22.64 -10.93 11.73
CA LEU A 357 21.36 -11.35 11.12
C LEU A 357 21.54 -12.16 9.84
N PRO A 358 22.51 -11.87 8.96
CA PRO A 358 22.72 -12.71 7.76
C PRO A 358 22.97 -14.17 8.10
N LYS A 359 23.76 -14.42 9.13
CA LYS A 359 24.06 -15.78 9.62
C LYS A 359 22.83 -16.39 10.31
N TYR A 360 22.10 -15.57 11.07
CA TYR A 360 20.93 -16.03 11.84
C TYR A 360 19.76 -16.46 10.96
N VAL A 361 19.40 -15.65 9.98
CA VAL A 361 18.29 -15.94 9.06
C VAL A 361 18.73 -16.61 7.75
N LYS A 362 20.03 -16.90 7.59
CA LYS A 362 20.63 -17.50 6.37
C LYS A 362 20.30 -16.72 5.09
N ALA A 363 20.45 -15.41 5.15
CA ALA A 363 20.16 -14.49 4.05
C ALA A 363 21.33 -13.55 3.78
N SER A 364 21.31 -12.87 2.65
CA SER A 364 22.29 -11.83 2.32
C SER A 364 22.08 -10.58 3.21
N PRO A 365 23.15 -9.80 3.53
CA PRO A 365 22.97 -8.49 4.14
C PRO A 365 22.00 -7.58 3.39
N PHE A 366 21.90 -7.70 2.07
CA PHE A 366 20.96 -6.95 1.25
C PHE A 366 19.48 -7.34 1.45
N ASP A 367 19.22 -8.56 1.94
CA ASP A 367 17.86 -9.03 2.22
C ASP A 367 17.35 -8.56 3.59
N ILE A 368 18.24 -8.02 4.43
CA ILE A 368 17.89 -7.46 5.73
C ILE A 368 17.43 -6.01 5.51
N GLN A 369 16.29 -5.65 6.10
CA GLN A 369 15.71 -4.34 5.89
C GLN A 369 15.62 -3.52 7.17
N VAL A 370 16.10 -2.30 7.12
CA VAL A 370 15.85 -1.30 8.16
C VAL A 370 14.54 -0.58 7.83
N LEU A 371 13.62 -0.58 8.79
CA LEU A 371 12.31 0.06 8.68
C LEU A 371 12.20 1.18 9.73
N THR A 372 11.95 2.40 9.31
CA THR A 372 11.78 3.55 10.20
C THR A 372 10.44 4.25 9.99
N PRO A 373 9.85 4.84 11.05
CA PRO A 373 8.67 5.68 10.92
C PRO A 373 8.88 6.95 10.11
N MET A 374 10.10 7.50 10.10
CA MET A 374 10.39 8.87 9.68
C MET A 374 11.22 8.92 8.39
N ARG A 375 10.98 9.94 7.57
CA ARG A 375 11.83 10.24 6.43
C ARG A 375 13.05 11.09 6.83
N LYS A 376 12.85 12.11 7.67
CA LYS A 376 13.87 13.06 8.14
C LYS A 376 14.22 12.85 9.61
N GLY A 377 15.36 13.41 10.03
CA GLY A 377 15.88 13.30 11.39
C GLY A 377 16.97 12.23 11.53
N SER A 378 17.56 12.13 12.71
CA SER A 378 18.71 11.23 12.96
C SER A 378 18.42 9.75 12.73
N LEU A 379 17.18 9.30 12.97
CA LEU A 379 16.71 7.95 12.66
C LEU A 379 15.75 7.93 11.45
N GLY A 380 15.76 8.97 10.62
CA GLY A 380 15.03 9.03 9.38
C GLY A 380 15.76 8.35 8.22
N VAL A 381 15.01 7.99 7.18
CA VAL A 381 15.51 7.29 5.98
C VAL A 381 16.73 7.99 5.36
N GLU A 382 16.67 9.32 5.21
CA GLU A 382 17.74 10.09 4.56
C GLU A 382 19.08 9.94 5.31
N THR A 383 19.08 10.11 6.63
CA THR A 383 20.29 9.97 7.45
C THR A 383 20.74 8.52 7.56
N LEU A 384 19.79 7.59 7.78
CA LEU A 384 20.12 6.18 7.93
C LEU A 384 20.73 5.59 6.65
N ASN A 385 20.25 5.97 5.47
CA ASN A 385 20.83 5.51 4.21
C ASN A 385 22.30 5.97 4.05
N GLY A 386 22.63 7.21 4.41
CA GLY A 386 24.02 7.69 4.38
C GLY A 386 24.94 6.94 5.35
N VAL A 387 24.46 6.70 6.59
CA VAL A 387 25.21 5.93 7.59
C VAL A 387 25.43 4.49 7.13
N LEU A 388 24.38 3.83 6.66
CA LEU A 388 24.43 2.43 6.22
C LEU A 388 25.26 2.25 4.95
N GLN A 389 25.14 3.15 3.96
CA GLN A 389 25.97 3.15 2.76
C GLN A 389 27.46 3.24 3.13
N SER A 390 27.82 4.19 4.00
CA SER A 390 29.22 4.39 4.40
C SER A 390 29.84 3.17 5.09
N CYS A 391 29.01 2.37 5.78
CA CYS A 391 29.47 1.19 6.50
C CYS A 391 29.40 -0.11 5.70
N LEU A 392 28.31 -0.29 4.93
CA LEU A 392 28.03 -1.54 4.20
C LEU A 392 28.61 -1.53 2.78
N ASN A 393 28.71 -0.37 2.17
CA ASN A 393 29.28 -0.16 0.85
C ASN A 393 30.25 1.04 0.87
N PRO A 394 31.38 0.96 1.60
CA PRO A 394 32.34 2.05 1.67
C PRO A 394 32.97 2.34 0.30
N PRO A 395 33.48 3.58 0.08
CA PRO A 395 34.26 3.88 -1.10
C PRO A 395 35.49 2.98 -1.16
N SER A 396 35.83 2.52 -2.34
CA SER A 396 37.02 1.71 -2.59
C SER A 396 37.62 2.01 -3.97
N GLU A 397 38.89 1.72 -4.13
CA GLU A 397 39.57 1.88 -5.41
C GLU A 397 38.85 1.07 -6.51
N GLY A 398 38.49 1.73 -7.60
CA GLY A 398 37.77 1.13 -8.74
C GLY A 398 36.23 1.19 -8.67
N LYS A 399 35.62 1.55 -7.53
CA LYS A 399 34.17 1.83 -7.46
C LYS A 399 33.88 3.24 -7.91
N LYS A 400 32.98 3.37 -8.89
CA LYS A 400 32.50 4.66 -9.35
C LYS A 400 31.39 5.22 -8.48
N GLU A 401 31.32 6.54 -8.40
CA GLU A 401 30.34 7.29 -7.64
C GLU A 401 29.78 8.43 -8.49
N VAL A 402 28.54 8.77 -8.28
CA VAL A 402 27.91 9.93 -8.91
C VAL A 402 27.02 10.68 -7.92
N GLN A 403 27.20 12.00 -7.85
CA GLN A 403 26.34 12.87 -7.07
C GLN A 403 25.17 13.35 -7.95
N LEU A 404 23.95 12.96 -7.62
CA LEU A 404 22.74 13.38 -8.31
C LEU A 404 21.80 14.05 -7.31
N GLY A 405 21.64 15.36 -7.44
CA GLY A 405 20.95 16.16 -6.44
C GLY A 405 21.66 16.06 -5.07
N ASP A 406 20.89 15.74 -4.04
CA ASP A 406 21.42 15.57 -2.65
C ASP A 406 21.89 14.14 -2.36
N THR A 407 21.79 13.21 -3.31
CA THR A 407 22.12 11.80 -3.10
C THR A 407 23.41 11.42 -3.81
N LEU A 408 24.34 10.82 -3.07
CA LEU A 408 25.52 10.15 -3.63
C LEU A 408 25.21 8.69 -3.89
N PHE A 409 25.24 8.29 -5.16
CA PHE A 409 25.11 6.89 -5.57
C PHE A 409 26.49 6.28 -5.84
N ARG A 410 26.64 5.02 -5.50
CA ARG A 410 27.87 4.25 -5.64
C ARG A 410 27.58 2.87 -6.22
N GLU A 411 28.48 2.34 -7.03
CA GLU A 411 28.41 0.95 -7.45
C GLU A 411 28.33 0.00 -6.26
N GLY A 412 27.39 -0.93 -6.31
CA GLY A 412 27.04 -1.83 -5.21
C GLY A 412 25.98 -1.32 -4.25
N ASP A 413 25.45 -0.11 -4.43
CA ASP A 413 24.39 0.41 -3.56
C ASP A 413 23.07 -0.33 -3.75
N LYS A 414 22.40 -0.57 -2.62
CA LYS A 414 21.00 -1.02 -2.58
C LYS A 414 20.09 0.16 -2.83
N VAL A 415 19.26 0.04 -3.85
CA VAL A 415 18.34 1.08 -4.30
C VAL A 415 16.91 0.58 -4.44
N MET A 416 15.97 1.51 -4.52
CA MET A 416 14.56 1.22 -4.74
C MET A 416 13.96 2.21 -5.73
N GLN A 417 13.18 1.71 -6.67
CA GLN A 417 12.31 2.51 -7.53
C GLN A 417 11.21 3.15 -6.67
N ILE A 418 10.99 4.45 -6.80
CA ILE A 418 10.04 5.20 -5.97
C ILE A 418 8.81 5.71 -6.73
N LYS A 419 8.77 5.47 -8.04
CA LYS A 419 7.64 5.78 -8.92
C LYS A 419 7.37 4.60 -9.83
N ASN A 420 6.12 4.43 -10.27
CA ASN A 420 5.84 3.48 -11.34
C ASN A 420 6.30 4.07 -12.67
N ASN A 421 7.18 3.37 -13.37
CA ASN A 421 7.59 3.73 -14.73
C ASN A 421 7.31 2.55 -15.66
N TYR A 422 6.22 2.66 -16.42
CA TYR A 422 5.72 1.60 -17.30
C TYR A 422 6.47 1.51 -18.64
N GLN A 423 7.26 2.52 -18.97
CA GLN A 423 8.00 2.63 -20.23
C GLN A 423 9.47 2.23 -20.09
N LEU A 424 9.94 2.05 -18.86
CA LEU A 424 11.33 1.75 -18.60
C LEU A 424 11.62 0.32 -19.04
N GLU A 425 12.48 0.19 -20.03
CA GLU A 425 12.87 -1.10 -20.59
C GLU A 425 13.82 -1.83 -19.64
N TRP A 426 13.62 -3.14 -19.53
CA TRP A 426 14.52 -4.02 -18.82
C TRP A 426 14.87 -5.24 -19.66
N GLU A 427 16.06 -5.78 -19.43
CA GLU A 427 16.53 -7.01 -20.03
C GLU A 427 17.13 -7.95 -18.99
N VAL A 428 17.02 -9.24 -19.23
CA VAL A 428 17.77 -10.28 -18.53
C VAL A 428 18.83 -10.80 -19.46
N VAL A 429 20.09 -10.77 -19.03
CA VAL A 429 21.21 -11.19 -19.87
C VAL A 429 21.80 -12.52 -19.38
N SER A 430 22.20 -13.37 -20.32
CA SER A 430 22.95 -14.60 -20.03
C SER A 430 24.35 -14.28 -19.47
N ARG A 431 25.06 -15.30 -18.98
CA ARG A 431 26.46 -15.17 -18.56
C ARG A 431 27.40 -14.64 -19.65
N TYR A 432 26.99 -14.72 -20.91
CA TYR A 432 27.74 -14.24 -22.05
C TYR A 432 27.30 -12.84 -22.52
N GLY A 433 26.46 -12.15 -21.77
CA GLY A 433 25.95 -10.82 -22.13
C GLY A 433 24.88 -10.80 -23.22
N ILE A 434 24.32 -11.97 -23.58
CA ILE A 434 23.27 -12.06 -24.59
C ILE A 434 21.92 -11.93 -23.92
N PRO A 435 21.04 -11.00 -24.35
CA PRO A 435 19.69 -10.90 -23.83
C PRO A 435 18.90 -12.20 -24.02
N ILE A 436 18.33 -12.74 -22.95
CA ILE A 436 17.51 -13.96 -22.94
C ILE A 436 16.03 -13.63 -22.67
N ASP A 437 15.76 -12.52 -22.04
CA ASP A 437 14.42 -12.00 -21.81
C ASP A 437 14.45 -10.48 -21.79
N LYS A 438 13.33 -9.84 -22.15
CA LYS A 438 13.17 -8.39 -22.12
C LYS A 438 11.72 -7.99 -21.91
N GLY A 439 11.52 -6.84 -21.34
CA GLY A 439 10.18 -6.29 -21.12
C GLY A 439 10.23 -4.84 -20.76
N VAL A 440 9.09 -4.31 -20.33
CA VAL A 440 8.93 -2.93 -19.90
C VAL A 440 8.26 -2.88 -18.53
N GLY A 441 8.56 -1.81 -17.80
CA GLY A 441 7.94 -1.51 -16.51
C GLY A 441 8.79 -1.90 -15.31
N ILE A 442 9.12 -0.88 -14.51
CA ILE A 442 9.69 -1.00 -13.16
C ILE A 442 8.78 -0.22 -12.22
N PHE A 443 8.48 -0.80 -11.08
CA PHE A 443 7.40 -0.31 -10.25
C PHE A 443 7.88 0.20 -8.89
N ASN A 444 7.09 1.09 -8.30
CA ASN A 444 7.35 1.59 -6.96
C ASN A 444 7.48 0.43 -5.96
N GLY A 445 8.60 0.41 -5.23
CA GLY A 445 8.96 -0.65 -4.30
C GLY A 445 9.90 -1.71 -4.86
N ASP A 446 10.14 -1.77 -6.18
CA ASP A 446 11.13 -2.68 -6.77
C ASP A 446 12.52 -2.33 -6.23
N MET A 447 13.22 -3.35 -5.70
CA MET A 447 14.56 -3.21 -5.13
C MET A 447 15.62 -3.70 -6.11
N GLY A 448 16.73 -2.97 -6.17
CA GLY A 448 17.85 -3.31 -7.04
C GLY A 448 19.19 -2.98 -6.43
N ILE A 449 20.23 -3.32 -7.17
CA ILE A 449 21.62 -3.02 -6.84
C ILE A 449 22.23 -2.29 -8.03
N ILE A 450 22.92 -1.18 -7.77
CA ILE A 450 23.68 -0.47 -8.79
C ILE A 450 24.86 -1.35 -9.20
N ARG A 451 24.91 -1.75 -10.48
CA ARG A 451 25.96 -2.60 -11.03
C ARG A 451 27.08 -1.82 -11.70
N GLU A 452 26.72 -0.72 -12.35
CA GLU A 452 27.67 0.07 -13.11
C GLU A 452 27.22 1.54 -13.17
N ILE A 453 28.19 2.46 -13.11
CA ILE A 453 28.00 3.89 -13.35
C ILE A 453 28.90 4.29 -14.52
N ASP A 454 28.29 4.72 -15.61
CA ASP A 454 29.02 5.24 -16.78
C ASP A 454 28.93 6.78 -16.81
N GLU A 455 30.06 7.41 -16.45
CA GLU A 455 30.14 8.88 -16.41
C GLU A 455 30.12 9.50 -17.81
N TYR A 456 30.62 8.79 -18.83
CA TYR A 456 30.64 9.29 -20.21
C TYR A 456 29.27 9.24 -20.85
N ALA A 457 28.59 8.10 -20.71
CA ALA A 457 27.23 7.94 -21.19
C ALA A 457 26.19 8.62 -20.27
N GLN A 458 26.58 9.06 -19.07
CA GLN A 458 25.71 9.60 -18.03
C GLN A 458 24.56 8.66 -17.68
N THR A 459 24.92 7.39 -17.45
CA THR A 459 23.96 6.34 -17.15
C THR A 459 24.34 5.55 -15.90
N VAL A 460 23.32 4.93 -15.29
CA VAL A 460 23.46 4.03 -14.14
C VAL A 460 22.72 2.73 -14.47
N LEU A 461 23.45 1.62 -14.42
CA LEU A 461 22.87 0.28 -14.58
C LEU A 461 22.42 -0.25 -13.22
N VAL A 462 21.14 -0.53 -13.07
CA VAL A 462 20.54 -1.14 -11.89
C VAL A 462 20.05 -2.54 -12.21
N GLU A 463 20.43 -3.52 -11.41
CA GLU A 463 19.92 -4.88 -11.50
C GLU A 463 18.90 -5.13 -10.40
N TYR A 464 17.66 -5.37 -10.80
CA TYR A 464 16.52 -5.68 -9.95
C TYR A 464 16.36 -7.19 -9.71
N ASP A 465 15.36 -7.56 -8.92
CA ASP A 465 14.96 -8.96 -8.74
C ASP A 465 14.78 -9.65 -10.12
N GLU A 466 15.03 -10.98 -10.17
CA GLU A 466 14.99 -11.79 -11.40
C GLU A 466 16.05 -11.42 -12.45
N GLN A 467 17.12 -10.76 -12.01
CA GLN A 467 18.23 -10.31 -12.86
C GLN A 467 17.80 -9.32 -13.96
N ARG A 468 16.67 -8.64 -13.77
CA ARG A 468 16.20 -7.58 -14.68
C ARG A 468 17.15 -6.39 -14.60
N ARG A 469 17.83 -6.08 -15.68
CA ARG A 469 18.77 -4.97 -15.80
C ARG A 469 18.13 -3.79 -16.48
N VAL A 470 18.29 -2.63 -15.88
CA VAL A 470 17.75 -1.36 -16.37
C VAL A 470 18.85 -0.32 -16.42
N THR A 471 18.97 0.36 -17.53
CA THR A 471 19.88 1.48 -17.70
C THR A 471 19.12 2.79 -17.55
N TYR A 472 19.41 3.51 -16.47
CA TYR A 472 18.85 4.84 -16.20
C TYR A 472 19.76 5.92 -16.75
N THR A 473 19.23 6.94 -17.37
CA THR A 473 19.94 8.21 -17.53
C THR A 473 19.99 8.96 -16.19
N TYR A 474 20.94 9.89 -16.00
CA TYR A 474 21.03 10.66 -14.77
C TYR A 474 19.74 11.39 -14.39
N PRO A 475 18.99 12.02 -15.32
CA PRO A 475 17.67 12.60 -15.00
C PRO A 475 16.65 11.56 -14.51
N GLN A 476 16.65 10.35 -15.05
CA GLN A 476 15.73 9.28 -14.63
C GLN A 476 16.04 8.75 -13.22
N MET A 477 17.25 8.97 -12.70
CA MET A 477 17.62 8.59 -11.34
C MET A 477 16.83 9.36 -10.26
N GLU A 478 16.06 10.40 -10.60
CA GLU A 478 15.07 11.02 -9.71
C GLU A 478 13.98 10.04 -9.26
N GLU A 479 13.81 8.94 -9.98
CA GLU A 479 12.86 7.87 -9.65
C GLU A 479 13.46 6.79 -8.75
N VAL A 480 14.71 6.92 -8.33
CA VAL A 480 15.46 5.93 -7.58
C VAL A 480 15.99 6.54 -6.27
N GLU A 481 15.86 5.84 -5.17
CA GLU A 481 16.42 6.24 -3.85
C GLU A 481 17.28 5.10 -3.28
N LEU A 482 18.25 5.46 -2.42
CA LEU A 482 18.95 4.47 -1.60
C LEU A 482 17.96 3.73 -0.71
N ALA A 483 18.15 2.42 -0.53
CA ALA A 483 17.16 1.55 0.12
C ALA A 483 17.74 0.64 1.22
N TYR A 484 18.86 0.98 1.83
CA TYR A 484 19.33 0.30 3.03
C TYR A 484 18.33 0.47 4.18
N ALA A 485 17.76 1.67 4.31
CA ALA A 485 16.62 1.98 5.17
C ALA A 485 15.47 2.54 4.33
N ILE A 486 14.24 2.15 4.64
CA ILE A 486 13.01 2.67 4.04
C ILE A 486 11.99 2.99 5.12
N THR A 487 10.94 3.75 4.78
CA THR A 487 9.84 3.94 5.71
C THR A 487 8.99 2.68 5.82
N ILE A 488 8.35 2.48 6.98
CA ILE A 488 7.41 1.37 7.17
C ILE A 488 6.28 1.43 6.12
N HIS A 489 5.83 2.62 5.72
CA HIS A 489 4.85 2.77 4.63
C HIS A 489 5.32 2.17 3.30
N LYS A 490 6.58 2.40 2.94
CA LYS A 490 7.17 1.85 1.70
C LYS A 490 7.45 0.35 1.76
N SER A 491 7.40 -0.27 2.93
CA SER A 491 7.55 -1.71 3.10
C SER A 491 6.26 -2.50 2.92
N GLN A 492 5.11 -1.82 2.77
CA GLN A 492 3.83 -2.49 2.54
C GLN A 492 3.90 -3.37 1.28
N GLY A 493 3.21 -4.52 1.31
CA GLY A 493 3.26 -5.52 0.24
C GLY A 493 4.58 -6.30 0.13
N SER A 494 5.62 -5.93 0.91
CA SER A 494 6.92 -6.62 0.95
C SER A 494 7.07 -7.41 2.24
N GLU A 495 7.89 -8.47 2.20
CA GLU A 495 8.35 -9.21 3.37
C GLU A 495 9.86 -9.42 3.26
N TYR A 496 10.53 -9.46 4.42
CA TYR A 496 11.98 -9.56 4.52
C TYR A 496 12.38 -10.71 5.45
N PRO A 497 13.48 -11.41 5.18
CA PRO A 497 14.01 -12.42 6.09
C PRO A 497 14.24 -11.89 7.51
N ALA A 498 14.77 -10.66 7.62
CA ALA A 498 14.89 -9.96 8.90
C ALA A 498 14.61 -8.46 8.75
N VAL A 499 14.02 -7.89 9.80
CA VAL A 499 13.68 -6.47 9.91
C VAL A 499 14.33 -5.87 11.14
N ILE A 500 14.92 -4.69 10.99
CA ILE A 500 15.43 -3.88 12.09
C ILE A 500 14.60 -2.59 12.18
N MET A 501 14.10 -2.26 13.36
CA MET A 501 13.35 -1.03 13.60
C MET A 501 14.01 -0.16 14.65
N PRO A 502 14.64 0.97 14.27
CA PRO A 502 15.14 1.94 15.23
C PRO A 502 13.99 2.83 15.74
N LEU A 503 13.64 2.71 17.03
CA LEU A 503 12.50 3.40 17.66
C LEU A 503 12.95 4.12 18.94
N LEU A 504 13.34 5.39 18.82
CA LEU A 504 13.82 6.19 19.96
C LEU A 504 12.85 7.32 20.36
N GLY A 505 11.98 7.73 19.45
CA GLY A 505 10.98 8.77 19.67
C GLY A 505 10.65 9.53 18.39
N GLY A 506 9.54 10.25 18.38
CA GLY A 506 9.07 11.02 17.23
C GLY A 506 7.67 11.60 17.44
N SER A 507 7.07 12.09 16.37
CA SER A 507 5.71 12.63 16.39
C SER A 507 4.69 11.55 16.76
N ARG A 508 3.80 11.86 17.70
CA ARG A 508 2.73 10.96 18.14
C ARG A 508 1.82 10.50 16.98
N LEU A 509 1.65 11.33 15.95
CA LEU A 509 0.87 10.97 14.76
C LEU A 509 1.51 9.84 13.95
N LEU A 510 2.85 9.76 13.92
CA LEU A 510 3.58 8.70 13.22
C LEU A 510 3.83 7.49 14.11
N PHE A 511 4.05 7.69 15.41
CA PHE A 511 4.34 6.62 16.35
C PHE A 511 3.05 6.05 16.93
N ASN A 512 2.32 5.31 16.10
CA ASN A 512 1.05 4.68 16.45
C ASN A 512 1.10 3.14 16.34
N ARG A 513 0.04 2.51 16.83
CA ARG A 513 -0.11 1.05 16.88
C ARG A 513 -0.02 0.38 15.51
N ASN A 514 -0.74 0.91 14.51
CA ASN A 514 -0.83 0.32 13.18
C ASN A 514 0.51 0.37 12.44
N LEU A 515 1.29 1.45 12.68
CA LEU A 515 2.63 1.55 12.12
C LEU A 515 3.56 0.48 12.71
N LEU A 516 3.54 0.30 14.04
CA LEU A 516 4.33 -0.75 14.70
C LEU A 516 3.91 -2.15 14.24
N TYR A 517 2.59 -2.40 14.20
CA TYR A 517 2.01 -3.64 13.69
C TYR A 517 2.48 -3.94 12.26
N THR A 518 2.34 -2.97 11.36
CA THR A 518 2.78 -3.12 9.97
C THR A 518 4.27 -3.40 9.87
N GLY A 519 5.11 -2.70 10.63
CA GLY A 519 6.56 -2.94 10.62
C GLY A 519 6.94 -4.34 11.12
N VAL A 520 6.33 -4.80 12.19
CA VAL A 520 6.56 -6.15 12.75
C VAL A 520 6.15 -7.23 11.76
N THR A 521 5.00 -7.07 11.10
CA THR A 521 4.48 -8.05 10.15
C THR A 521 5.24 -8.12 8.82
N ARG A 522 6.26 -7.25 8.61
CA ARG A 522 7.14 -7.33 7.43
C ARG A 522 8.24 -8.37 7.56
N ALA A 523 8.49 -8.90 8.74
CA ALA A 523 9.55 -9.89 8.96
C ALA A 523 9.01 -11.32 8.85
N ARG A 524 9.75 -12.17 8.14
CA ARG A 524 9.49 -13.61 8.05
C ARG A 524 10.20 -14.41 9.16
N GLY A 525 11.44 -14.08 9.45
CA GLY A 525 12.31 -14.89 10.31
C GLY A 525 12.85 -14.17 11.54
N CYS A 526 12.99 -12.84 11.51
CA CYS A 526 13.50 -12.11 12.66
C CYS A 526 13.08 -10.64 12.68
N VAL A 527 12.60 -10.16 13.83
CA VAL A 527 12.43 -8.74 14.13
C VAL A 527 13.42 -8.34 15.22
N THR A 528 14.13 -7.25 15.00
CA THR A 528 14.95 -6.61 16.04
C THR A 528 14.57 -5.14 16.19
N ILE A 529 14.04 -4.75 17.33
CA ILE A 529 13.75 -3.36 17.68
C ILE A 529 14.95 -2.78 18.45
N LEU A 530 15.46 -1.65 17.99
CA LEU A 530 16.53 -0.89 18.62
C LEU A 530 15.97 0.43 19.14
N GLY A 531 15.95 0.67 20.44
CA GLY A 531 15.47 1.95 20.95
C GLY A 531 14.94 1.95 22.36
N SER A 532 13.92 2.75 22.61
CA SER A 532 13.34 2.93 23.95
C SER A 532 12.13 2.04 24.15
N ARG A 533 12.15 1.28 25.26
CA ARG A 533 11.00 0.48 25.73
C ARG A 533 9.73 1.34 25.88
N LYS A 534 9.89 2.53 26.44
CA LYS A 534 8.79 3.48 26.63
C LYS A 534 8.13 3.83 25.29
N VAL A 535 8.91 4.10 24.26
CA VAL A 535 8.39 4.42 22.92
C VAL A 535 7.57 3.26 22.33
N VAL A 536 8.05 2.03 22.45
CA VAL A 536 7.30 0.85 21.98
C VAL A 536 5.98 0.71 22.72
N GLN A 537 5.98 0.88 24.05
CA GLN A 537 4.78 0.82 24.88
C GLN A 537 3.78 1.95 24.54
N GLU A 538 4.28 3.15 24.29
CA GLU A 538 3.45 4.29 23.87
C GLU A 538 2.86 4.06 22.48
N MET A 539 3.60 3.48 21.53
CA MET A 539 3.08 3.12 20.22
C MET A 539 1.93 2.10 20.33
N ILE A 540 2.08 1.06 21.15
CA ILE A 540 1.04 0.04 21.37
C ILE A 540 -0.23 0.68 21.97
N ALA A 541 -0.07 1.60 22.92
CA ALA A 541 -1.18 2.31 23.53
C ALA A 541 -1.81 3.40 22.64
N ASN A 542 -1.11 3.81 21.59
CA ASN A 542 -1.54 4.90 20.73
C ASN A 542 -2.44 4.41 19.60
N GLU A 543 -3.75 4.50 19.78
CA GLU A 543 -4.79 4.20 18.79
C GLU A 543 -5.11 5.38 17.87
N SER A 544 -4.38 6.51 18.00
CA SER A 544 -4.63 7.65 17.15
C SER A 544 -4.25 7.33 15.72
N GLU A 545 -5.17 6.68 15.03
CA GLU A 545 -5.20 6.68 13.58
C GLU A 545 -5.50 8.09 13.11
N ASN A 546 -4.86 8.51 12.04
CA ASN A 546 -5.39 9.61 11.25
C ASN A 546 -6.72 9.11 10.68
N ARG A 547 -7.82 9.33 11.45
CA ARG A 547 -9.15 8.99 10.97
C ARG A 547 -9.37 9.68 9.63
N ARG A 548 -9.43 8.88 8.59
CA ARG A 548 -9.70 9.39 7.26
C ARG A 548 -11.16 9.78 7.15
N TYR A 549 -11.39 10.92 6.55
CA TYR A 549 -12.74 11.35 6.24
C TYR A 549 -13.16 10.71 4.91
N THR A 550 -13.95 9.64 5.01
CA THR A 550 -14.49 8.85 3.88
C THR A 550 -15.98 8.62 4.11
N SER A 551 -16.74 8.36 3.05
CA SER A 551 -18.18 8.05 3.12
C SER A 551 -18.59 6.92 2.19
N LEU A 552 -17.65 6.10 1.72
CA LEU A 552 -17.97 4.99 0.82
C LEU A 552 -18.94 3.99 1.50
N ASP A 553 -18.73 3.68 2.76
CA ASP A 553 -19.60 2.82 3.58
C ASP A 553 -21.03 3.35 3.66
N VAL A 554 -21.18 4.65 3.94
CA VAL A 554 -22.48 5.31 4.02
C VAL A 554 -23.20 5.27 2.66
N ARG A 555 -22.48 5.55 1.57
CA ARG A 555 -23.05 5.54 0.21
C ARG A 555 -23.51 4.16 -0.22
N ILE A 556 -22.76 3.11 0.14
CA ILE A 556 -23.15 1.74 -0.16
C ILE A 556 -24.47 1.40 0.55
N ARG A 557 -24.61 1.75 1.83
CA ARG A 557 -25.85 1.56 2.61
C ARG A 557 -27.02 2.35 2.02
N GLU A 558 -26.79 3.64 1.69
CA GLU A 558 -27.81 4.50 1.07
C GLU A 558 -28.36 3.89 -0.24
N LEU A 559 -27.47 3.38 -1.09
CA LEU A 559 -27.87 2.80 -2.38
C LEU A 559 -28.56 1.44 -2.25
N LYS A 560 -28.25 0.67 -1.20
CA LYS A 560 -28.95 -0.58 -0.91
C LYS A 560 -30.30 -0.38 -0.23
N GLY A 561 -30.61 0.84 0.24
CA GLY A 561 -31.85 1.16 0.95
C GLY A 561 -31.84 0.79 2.43
N GLU A 562 -30.68 0.66 3.04
CA GLU A 562 -30.46 0.31 4.44
C GLU A 562 -30.03 1.54 5.31
N ALA A 563 -30.16 2.78 4.79
CA ALA A 563 -29.76 4.02 5.47
C ALA A 563 -30.92 4.65 6.26
#